data_1e63c8764c79b168f44d79245575c53e
#
_entry.id   1e63c8764c79b168f44d79245575c53e
#
_cell.length_a   1.000
_cell.length_b   1.000
_cell.length_c   1.000
_cell.angle_alpha   90.00
_cell.angle_beta   90.00
_cell.angle_gamma   90.00
#
_symmetry.space_group_name_H-M   'P 1'
#
loop_
_entity.id
_entity.type
_entity.pdbx_description
1 polymer ?
#
loop_
_entity_poly.entity_id
_entity_poly.type
_entity_poly.pdbx_seq_one_letter_code
_entity_poly.pdbx_strand_id
1 'polypeptide(L)'
;MALRCLIVDDSDHFKEAARLLLEADGIAVVGTAATSAEALRRFHELRPDLVLVDVDLGEESGFDLVMRLWEEAGDRRPRIILVSTYDEQDYGDLIATSPAVAFLSKPHLSGRAIDDILRKTNA
;
A
#
# COMPACT_ATOMS: atom_id res chain seq x y z
N MET A 1 -11.71 4.25 15.62
CA MET A 1 -10.86 3.05 15.52
C MET A 1 -9.67 3.34 14.62
N ALA A 2 -8.52 2.79 14.97
CA ALA A 2 -7.33 3.01 14.17
C ALA A 2 -7.41 2.27 12.84
N LEU A 3 -6.98 2.92 11.77
CA LEU A 3 -6.86 2.31 10.46
C LEU A 3 -5.73 1.27 10.53
N ARG A 4 -5.98 0.06 10.04
CA ARG A 4 -5.01 -1.04 10.08
C ARG A 4 -4.33 -1.17 8.72
N CYS A 5 -3.01 -1.05 8.71
CA CYS A 5 -2.21 -0.96 7.49
C CYS A 5 -1.19 -2.08 7.37
N LEU A 6 -1.09 -2.64 6.17
CA LEU A 6 -0.02 -3.56 5.78
C LEU A 6 0.90 -2.81 4.82
N ILE A 7 2.21 -2.85 5.07
CA ILE A 7 3.21 -2.20 4.21
C ILE A 7 3.98 -3.26 3.43
N VAL A 8 3.99 -3.16 2.12
CA VAL A 8 4.68 -4.09 1.22
C VAL A 8 5.79 -3.36 0.48
N ASP A 9 7.03 -3.71 0.78
CA ASP A 9 8.21 -3.07 0.20
C ASP A 9 9.41 -3.99 0.45
N ASP A 10 10.31 -4.12 -0.49
CA ASP A 10 11.50 -4.95 -0.33
C ASP A 10 12.63 -4.26 0.48
N SER A 11 12.48 -2.97 0.77
CA SER A 11 13.43 -2.21 1.57
C SER A 11 13.05 -2.26 3.06
N ASP A 12 13.88 -2.88 3.87
CA ASP A 12 13.68 -2.93 5.33
C ASP A 12 13.74 -1.53 5.93
N HIS A 13 14.63 -0.70 5.42
CA HIS A 13 14.78 0.68 5.88
C HIS A 13 13.49 1.48 5.66
N PHE A 14 12.93 1.39 4.46
CA PHE A 14 11.69 2.10 4.16
C PHE A 14 10.53 1.60 5.01
N LYS A 15 10.40 0.27 5.15
CA LYS A 15 9.31 -0.32 5.95
C LYS A 15 9.34 0.19 7.39
N GLU A 16 10.51 0.22 8.00
CA GLU A 16 10.64 0.70 9.37
C GLU A 16 10.35 2.20 9.48
N ALA A 17 10.91 2.99 8.56
CA ALA A 17 10.67 4.44 8.55
C ALA A 17 9.18 4.75 8.35
N ALA A 18 8.54 4.06 7.43
CA ALA A 18 7.11 4.24 7.16
C ALA A 18 6.27 3.84 8.37
N ARG A 19 6.62 2.72 9.01
CA ARG A 19 5.91 2.27 10.20
C ARG A 19 5.91 3.33 11.30
N LEU A 20 7.10 3.87 11.60
CA LEU A 20 7.24 4.90 12.62
C LEU A 20 6.45 6.15 12.27
N LEU A 21 6.53 6.57 11.02
CA LEU A 21 5.82 7.75 10.53
C LEU A 21 4.31 7.60 10.65
N LEU A 22 3.78 6.47 10.20
CA LEU A 22 2.34 6.24 10.19
C LEU A 22 1.79 6.02 11.61
N GLU A 23 2.53 5.31 12.45
CA GLU A 23 2.10 5.09 13.84
C GLU A 23 2.07 6.40 14.62
N ALA A 24 2.99 7.32 14.33
CA ALA A 24 2.97 8.66 14.94
C ALA A 24 1.70 9.44 14.59
N ASP A 25 1.10 9.14 13.43
CA ASP A 25 -0.13 9.78 12.98
C ASP A 25 -1.39 8.97 13.31
N GLY A 26 -1.26 7.92 14.11
CA GLY A 26 -2.41 7.14 14.58
C GLY A 26 -2.85 5.99 13.69
N ILE A 27 -2.07 5.65 12.66
CA ILE A 27 -2.34 4.50 11.80
C ILE A 27 -1.63 3.27 12.37
N ALA A 28 -2.37 2.19 12.61
CA ALA A 28 -1.79 0.97 13.15
C ALA A 28 -1.16 0.15 12.03
N VAL A 29 0.16 -0.01 12.05
CA VAL A 29 0.84 -0.87 11.09
C VAL A 29 0.82 -2.29 11.64
N VAL A 30 -0.06 -3.12 11.10
CA VAL A 30 -0.30 -4.47 11.64
C VAL A 30 0.66 -5.51 11.08
N GLY A 31 1.37 -5.18 10.02
CA GLY A 31 2.38 -6.07 9.46
C GLY A 31 3.13 -5.44 8.31
N THR A 32 4.20 -6.10 7.90
CA THR A 32 5.00 -5.72 6.74
C THR A 32 5.31 -6.97 5.92
N ALA A 33 5.61 -6.78 4.64
CA ALA A 33 5.98 -7.86 3.75
C ALA A 33 7.01 -7.37 2.74
N ALA A 34 7.91 -8.25 2.32
CA ALA A 34 8.97 -7.92 1.37
C ALA A 34 8.73 -8.49 -0.04
N THR A 35 7.85 -9.47 -0.15
CA THR A 35 7.56 -10.15 -1.42
C THR A 35 6.06 -10.27 -1.63
N SER A 36 5.66 -10.57 -2.87
CA SER A 36 4.26 -10.80 -3.19
C SER A 36 3.67 -11.97 -2.41
N ALA A 37 4.40 -13.08 -2.30
CA ALA A 37 3.92 -14.25 -1.57
C ALA A 37 3.69 -13.94 -0.09
N GLU A 38 4.64 -13.24 0.53
CA GLU A 38 4.50 -12.82 1.92
C GLU A 38 3.34 -11.86 2.10
N ALA A 39 3.20 -10.91 1.17
CA ALA A 39 2.11 -9.93 1.22
C ALA A 39 0.74 -10.60 1.17
N LEU A 40 0.56 -11.57 0.27
CA LEU A 40 -0.71 -12.29 0.17
C LEU A 40 -1.01 -13.09 1.43
N ARG A 41 0.00 -13.77 1.99
CA ARG A 41 -0.16 -14.50 3.23
C ARG A 41 -0.57 -13.57 4.38
N ARG A 42 0.15 -12.46 4.53
CA ARG A 42 -0.12 -11.48 5.57
C ARG A 42 -1.51 -10.86 5.40
N PHE A 43 -1.88 -10.58 4.16
CA PHE A 43 -3.19 -10.03 3.86
C PHE A 43 -4.31 -10.95 4.35
N HIS A 44 -4.21 -12.24 4.06
CA HIS A 44 -5.23 -13.21 4.49
C HIS A 44 -5.23 -13.41 6.00
N GLU A 45 -4.08 -13.35 6.65
CA GLU A 45 -3.98 -13.48 8.11
C GLU A 45 -4.50 -12.25 8.84
N LEU A 46 -4.15 -11.06 8.38
CA LEU A 46 -4.35 -9.82 9.13
C LEU A 46 -5.59 -9.04 8.72
N ARG A 47 -6.07 -9.23 7.50
CA ARG A 47 -7.23 -8.50 6.97
C ARG A 47 -7.11 -6.98 7.19
N PRO A 48 -6.07 -6.35 6.63
CA PRO A 48 -5.89 -4.90 6.83
C PRO A 48 -6.94 -4.09 6.08
N ASP A 49 -7.15 -2.86 6.54
CA ASP A 49 -8.04 -1.91 5.89
C ASP A 49 -7.34 -1.22 4.72
N LEU A 50 -6.03 -1.09 4.82
CA LEU A 50 -5.19 -0.36 3.88
C LEU A 50 -3.93 -1.17 3.59
N VAL A 51 -3.55 -1.23 2.33
CA VAL A 51 -2.27 -1.84 1.93
C VAL A 51 -1.47 -0.82 1.14
N LEU A 52 -0.24 -0.55 1.58
CA LEU A 52 0.72 0.26 0.83
C LEU A 52 1.60 -0.71 0.06
N VAL A 53 1.65 -0.58 -1.25
CA VAL A 53 2.41 -1.48 -2.12
C VAL A 53 3.43 -0.70 -2.93
N ASP A 54 4.72 -1.03 -2.75
CA ASP A 54 5.77 -0.49 -3.60
C ASP A 54 5.57 -1.01 -5.02
N VAL A 55 5.63 -0.11 -5.98
CA VAL A 55 5.54 -0.45 -7.40
C VAL A 55 6.65 -1.43 -7.79
N ASP A 56 7.84 -1.26 -7.20
CA ASP A 56 9.02 -2.05 -7.52
C ASP A 56 9.39 -2.93 -6.32
N LEU A 57 9.12 -4.24 -6.44
CA LEU A 57 9.39 -5.23 -5.40
C LEU A 57 10.57 -6.13 -5.81
N GLY A 58 11.67 -5.51 -6.23
CA GLY A 58 12.83 -6.24 -6.72
C GLY A 58 12.54 -6.84 -8.09
N GLU A 59 12.46 -8.15 -8.17
CA GLU A 59 12.15 -8.84 -9.43
C GLU A 59 10.64 -8.94 -9.69
N GLU A 60 9.82 -8.53 -8.72
CA GLU A 60 8.37 -8.61 -8.83
C GLU A 60 7.77 -7.23 -9.07
N SER A 61 6.58 -7.20 -9.67
CA SER A 61 5.85 -5.95 -9.92
C SER A 61 4.78 -5.72 -8.85
N GLY A 62 4.81 -4.52 -8.26
CA GLY A 62 3.75 -4.12 -7.32
C GLY A 62 2.39 -4.04 -8.00
N PHE A 63 2.34 -3.70 -9.30
CA PHE A 63 1.08 -3.67 -10.04
C PHE A 63 0.45 -5.07 -10.13
N ASP A 64 1.26 -6.10 -10.36
CA ASP A 64 0.75 -7.47 -10.41
C ASP A 64 0.23 -7.90 -9.05
N LEU A 65 0.93 -7.53 -7.98
CA LEU A 65 0.49 -7.84 -6.62
C LEU A 65 -0.85 -7.17 -6.31
N VAL A 66 -1.03 -5.90 -6.70
CA VAL A 66 -2.27 -5.19 -6.46
C VAL A 66 -3.45 -5.90 -7.12
N MET A 67 -3.27 -6.37 -8.35
CA MET A 67 -4.30 -7.14 -9.04
C MET A 67 -4.67 -8.42 -8.28
N ARG A 68 -3.66 -9.14 -7.80
CA ARG A 68 -3.89 -10.37 -7.04
C ARG A 68 -4.57 -10.10 -5.69
N LEU A 69 -4.16 -9.07 -4.99
CA LEU A 69 -4.81 -8.67 -3.73
C LEU A 69 -6.28 -8.35 -3.96
N TRP A 70 -6.57 -7.62 -5.03
CA TRP A 70 -7.93 -7.24 -5.37
C TRP A 70 -8.80 -8.46 -5.67
N GLU A 71 -8.27 -9.39 -6.46
CA GLU A 71 -9.00 -10.62 -6.80
C GLU A 71 -9.21 -11.53 -5.58
N GLU A 72 -8.18 -11.70 -4.75
CA GLU A 72 -8.24 -12.61 -3.60
C GLU A 72 -9.03 -12.03 -2.44
N ALA A 73 -9.24 -10.72 -2.40
CA ALA A 73 -9.98 -10.08 -1.32
C ALA A 73 -11.48 -10.37 -1.38
N GLY A 74 -12.00 -10.69 -2.54
CA GLY A 74 -13.43 -10.94 -2.70
C GLY A 74 -14.25 -9.71 -2.35
N ASP A 75 -15.20 -9.85 -1.42
CA ASP A 75 -16.08 -8.75 -1.02
C ASP A 75 -15.43 -7.78 -0.04
N ARG A 76 -14.34 -8.19 0.59
CA ARG A 76 -13.64 -7.38 1.60
C ARG A 76 -12.38 -6.74 1.04
N ARG A 77 -12.55 -5.93 0.01
CA ARG A 77 -11.44 -5.28 -0.66
C ARG A 77 -10.85 -4.16 0.20
N PRO A 78 -9.55 -4.21 0.46
CA PRO A 78 -8.88 -3.13 1.18
C PRO A 78 -8.71 -1.94 0.26
N ARG A 79 -8.41 -0.78 0.83
CA ARG A 79 -7.91 0.33 0.05
C ARG A 79 -6.44 0.07 -0.22
N ILE A 80 -6.02 0.26 -1.47
CA ILE A 80 -4.65 -0.01 -1.88
C ILE A 80 -4.05 1.28 -2.43
N ILE A 81 -2.90 1.68 -1.88
CA ILE A 81 -2.16 2.84 -2.35
C ILE A 81 -0.81 2.36 -2.85
N LEU A 82 -0.50 2.68 -4.10
CA LEU A 82 0.81 2.40 -4.65
C LEU A 82 1.80 3.46 -4.20
N VAL A 83 3.02 3.05 -3.85
CA VAL A 83 4.09 3.97 -3.49
C VAL A 83 5.31 3.69 -4.34
N SER A 84 6.10 4.71 -4.61
CA SER A 84 7.32 4.56 -5.41
C SER A 84 8.30 5.69 -5.13
N THR A 85 9.57 5.41 -5.40
CA THR A 85 10.62 6.44 -5.40
C THR A 85 10.44 7.39 -6.59
N TYR A 86 9.82 6.91 -7.67
CA TYR A 86 9.61 7.68 -8.90
C TYR A 86 8.25 8.38 -8.89
N ASP A 87 8.04 9.29 -9.83
CA ASP A 87 6.82 10.07 -9.92
C ASP A 87 5.69 9.31 -10.60
N GLU A 88 4.46 9.72 -10.32
CA GLU A 88 3.26 9.18 -10.93
C GLU A 88 3.32 9.18 -12.45
N GLN A 89 3.93 10.20 -13.04
CA GLN A 89 4.05 10.33 -14.49
C GLN A 89 4.76 9.16 -15.15
N ASP A 90 5.67 8.51 -14.42
CA ASP A 90 6.44 7.39 -14.95
C ASP A 90 5.60 6.14 -15.14
N TYR A 91 4.42 6.08 -14.52
CA TYR A 91 3.57 4.88 -14.51
C TYR A 91 2.14 5.14 -14.99
N GLY A 92 1.87 6.28 -15.57
CA GLY A 92 0.51 6.76 -15.88
C GLY A 92 -0.52 5.71 -16.25
N ASP A 93 -0.28 4.97 -17.33
CA ASP A 93 -1.25 3.97 -17.81
C ASP A 93 -1.40 2.80 -16.84
N LEU A 94 -0.32 2.37 -16.19
CA LEU A 94 -0.37 1.28 -15.24
C LEU A 94 -1.17 1.65 -14.00
N ILE A 95 -1.03 2.89 -13.54
CA ILE A 95 -1.81 3.38 -12.40
C ILE A 95 -3.29 3.46 -12.78
N ALA A 96 -3.59 4.00 -13.95
CA ALA A 96 -4.96 4.19 -14.41
C ALA A 96 -5.74 2.87 -14.54
N THR A 97 -5.06 1.79 -14.89
CA THR A 97 -5.69 0.48 -15.05
C THR A 97 -5.64 -0.37 -13.78
N SER A 98 -4.98 0.12 -12.73
CA SER A 98 -4.83 -0.58 -11.45
C SER A 98 -6.07 -0.35 -10.57
N PRO A 99 -6.46 -1.34 -9.74
CA PRO A 99 -7.51 -1.14 -8.75
C PRO A 99 -7.07 -0.32 -7.53
N ALA A 100 -5.81 0.13 -7.48
CA ALA A 100 -5.36 1.00 -6.39
C ALA A 100 -6.14 2.31 -6.40
N VAL A 101 -6.44 2.83 -5.22
CA VAL A 101 -7.20 4.08 -5.10
C VAL A 101 -6.33 5.32 -5.34
N ALA A 102 -5.02 5.20 -5.18
CA ALA A 102 -4.11 6.33 -5.38
C ALA A 102 -2.66 5.86 -5.51
N PHE A 103 -1.82 6.80 -5.87
CA PHE A 103 -0.38 6.65 -5.93
C PHE A 103 0.25 7.76 -5.09
N LEU A 104 1.28 7.42 -4.31
CA LEU A 104 2.08 8.39 -3.56
C LEU A 104 3.56 8.14 -3.85
N SER A 105 4.30 9.21 -4.13
CA SER A 105 5.76 9.08 -4.13
C SER A 105 6.24 8.97 -2.68
N LYS A 106 7.26 8.16 -2.44
CA LYS A 106 7.74 7.89 -1.07
C LYS A 106 8.05 9.15 -0.26
N PRO A 107 8.69 10.20 -0.84
CA PRO A 107 8.93 11.43 -0.08
C PRO A 107 7.67 12.14 0.40
N HIS A 108 6.53 11.90 -0.23
CA HIS A 108 5.26 12.53 0.14
C HIS A 108 4.40 11.68 1.07
N LEU A 109 4.88 10.51 1.47
CA LEU A 109 4.14 9.64 2.36
C LEU A 109 4.00 10.27 3.74
N SER A 110 2.75 10.33 4.23
CA SER A 110 2.43 10.75 5.60
C SER A 110 1.06 10.22 5.94
N GLY A 111 0.75 10.16 7.24
CA GLY A 111 -0.59 9.79 7.68
C GLY A 111 -1.65 10.75 7.16
N ARG A 112 -1.30 12.04 7.10
CA ARG A 112 -2.21 13.07 6.58
C ARG A 112 -2.49 12.88 5.09
N ALA A 113 -1.47 12.57 4.29
CA ALA A 113 -1.65 12.32 2.86
C ALA A 113 -2.57 11.12 2.64
N ILE A 114 -2.40 10.07 3.42
CA ILE A 114 -3.26 8.88 3.37
C ILE A 114 -4.69 9.25 3.74
N ASP A 115 -4.87 9.98 4.84
CA ASP A 115 -6.18 10.40 5.30
C ASP A 115 -6.92 11.21 4.24
N ASP A 116 -6.23 12.15 3.60
CA ASP A 116 -6.80 12.97 2.54
C ASP A 116 -7.26 12.10 1.35
N ILE A 117 -6.45 11.11 0.96
CA ILE A 117 -6.80 10.20 -0.12
C ILE A 117 -8.05 9.39 0.23
N LEU A 118 -8.08 8.82 1.44
CA LEU A 118 -9.19 7.97 1.86
C LEU A 118 -10.49 8.75 1.97
N ARG A 119 -10.43 10.00 2.38
CA ARG A 119 -11.62 10.87 2.43
C ARG A 119 -12.18 11.12 1.03
N LYS A 120 -11.31 11.38 0.06
CA LYS A 120 -11.74 11.62 -1.31
C LYS A 120 -12.35 10.39 -1.96
N THR A 121 -11.83 9.20 -1.62
CA THR A 121 -12.32 7.96 -2.21
C THR A 121 -13.57 7.41 -1.53
N ASN A 122 -13.93 7.96 -0.39
CA ASN A 122 -15.16 7.59 0.34
C ASN A 122 -16.36 8.46 -0.05
N ALA A 123 -16.11 9.49 -0.79
CA ALA A 123 -17.17 10.44 -1.14
C ALA A 123 -18.18 9.87 -2.12
#